data_a8a4cce0e9f4c9c97fd5e4daa030e4ce
#
_entry.id   a8a4cce0e9f4c9c97fd5e4daa030e4ce
#
_cell.length_a   1.000
_cell.length_b   1.000
_cell.length_c   1.000
_cell.angle_alpha   90.00
_cell.angle_beta   90.00
_cell.angle_gamma   90.00
#
_symmetry.space_group_name_H-M   'P 1'
#
loop_
_entity.id
_entity.type
_entity.pdbx_description
1 polymer ?
#
loop_
_entity_poly.entity_id
_entity_poly.type
_entity_poly.pdbx_seq_one_letter_code
_entity_poly.pdbx_strand_id
1 'polypeptide(L)'
;MYFVDRSSVVLKPTARFLEWMKEVDDELPELTLEQLRSNCSVFLVPEFDEAEDIVAYIDERYQQIFEAEVFSWYTDESMWPKDMSLKAFWEFFDIEIHESVFDLADTEIQIDPVFDNMM
;
A
#
# COMPACT_ATOMS: atom_id res chain seq x y z
N MET A 1 2.86 -7.57 25.59
CA MET A 1 2.13 -6.80 24.57
C MET A 1 2.49 -5.32 24.70
N TYR A 2 2.80 -4.69 23.60
CA TYR A 2 3.32 -3.33 23.58
C TYR A 2 2.51 -2.44 22.65
N PHE A 3 2.28 -1.20 23.04
CA PHE A 3 1.78 -0.19 22.10
C PHE A 3 2.89 0.20 21.14
N VAL A 4 2.54 0.35 19.89
CA VAL A 4 3.44 0.93 18.88
C VAL A 4 3.02 2.39 18.67
N ASP A 5 3.98 3.29 18.65
CA ASP A 5 3.73 4.74 18.51
C ASP A 5 3.48 5.13 17.06
N ARG A 6 2.56 4.42 16.43
CA ARG A 6 2.18 4.61 15.03
C ARG A 6 0.69 4.37 14.87
N SER A 7 0.12 4.96 13.83
CA SER A 7 -1.17 4.52 13.31
C SER A 7 -0.91 3.61 12.13
N SER A 8 -1.87 2.75 11.81
CA SER A 8 -1.77 1.86 10.66
C SER A 8 -2.72 2.31 9.56
N VAL A 9 -2.26 2.15 8.32
CA VAL A 9 -3.06 2.42 7.12
C VAL A 9 -3.05 1.16 6.29
N VAL A 10 -4.22 0.56 6.10
CA VAL A 10 -4.39 -0.59 5.23
C VAL A 10 -4.67 -0.06 3.83
N LEU A 11 -3.84 -0.44 2.86
CA LEU A 11 -4.01 -0.02 1.48
C LEU A 11 -4.81 -1.08 0.74
N LYS A 12 -6.02 -0.71 0.32
CA LYS A 12 -6.99 -1.64 -0.28
C LYS A 12 -7.09 -1.40 -1.77
N PRO A 13 -6.72 -2.37 -2.61
CA PRO A 13 -6.88 -2.21 -4.04
C PRO A 13 -8.37 -2.11 -4.41
N THR A 14 -8.67 -1.30 -5.42
CA THR A 14 -10.03 -1.10 -5.93
C THR A 14 -10.26 -1.97 -7.18
N ALA A 15 -11.52 -2.00 -7.63
CA ALA A 15 -11.87 -2.65 -8.89
C ALA A 15 -11.06 -2.08 -10.05
N ARG A 16 -10.72 -0.79 -10.03
CA ARG A 16 -9.92 -0.16 -11.09
C ARG A 16 -8.50 -0.73 -11.13
N PHE A 17 -7.90 -0.99 -9.98
CA PHE A 17 -6.59 -1.64 -9.93
C PHE A 17 -6.65 -3.04 -10.54
N LEU A 18 -7.67 -3.80 -10.20
CA LEU A 18 -7.88 -5.14 -10.77
C LEU A 18 -8.06 -5.09 -12.28
N GLU A 19 -8.83 -4.11 -12.79
CA GLU A 19 -9.00 -3.92 -14.23
C GLU A 19 -7.67 -3.67 -14.92
N TRP A 20 -6.84 -2.79 -14.32
CA TRP A 20 -5.52 -2.50 -14.86
C TRP A 20 -4.65 -3.76 -14.90
N MET A 21 -4.65 -4.56 -13.84
CA MET A 21 -3.89 -5.82 -13.81
C MET A 21 -4.29 -6.73 -14.95
N LYS A 22 -5.59 -6.84 -15.23
CA LYS A 22 -6.11 -7.68 -16.32
C LYS A 22 -5.77 -7.14 -17.69
N GLU A 23 -5.59 -5.83 -17.81
CA GLU A 23 -5.18 -5.20 -19.08
C GLU A 23 -3.73 -5.50 -19.44
N VAL A 24 -2.85 -5.58 -18.43
CA VAL A 24 -1.41 -5.73 -18.66
C VAL A 24 -0.91 -7.17 -18.56
N ASP A 25 -1.72 -8.06 -17.98
CA ASP A 25 -1.30 -9.43 -17.71
C ASP A 25 -2.34 -10.42 -18.25
N ASP A 26 -2.07 -10.96 -19.45
CA ASP A 26 -2.94 -11.92 -20.12
C ASP A 26 -2.98 -13.27 -19.40
N GLU A 27 -1.95 -13.55 -18.59
CA GLU A 27 -1.82 -14.82 -17.91
C GLU A 27 -2.40 -14.78 -16.49
N LEU A 28 -2.94 -13.65 -16.11
CA LEU A 28 -3.52 -13.49 -14.78
C LEU A 28 -4.68 -14.47 -14.60
N PRO A 29 -4.66 -15.32 -13.57
CA PRO A 29 -5.78 -16.21 -13.29
C PRO A 29 -7.03 -15.41 -12.99
N GLU A 30 -8.18 -16.07 -12.98
CA GLU A 30 -9.45 -15.43 -12.60
C GLU A 30 -9.35 -14.92 -11.16
N LEU A 31 -8.86 -13.70 -11.01
CA LEU A 31 -8.66 -13.05 -9.73
C LEU A 31 -9.86 -12.17 -9.44
N THR A 32 -10.45 -12.33 -8.27
CA THR A 32 -11.55 -11.49 -7.84
C THR A 32 -11.03 -10.37 -6.94
N LEU A 33 -11.81 -9.30 -6.80
CA LEU A 33 -11.47 -8.21 -5.90
C LEU A 33 -11.35 -8.70 -4.45
N GLU A 34 -12.23 -9.62 -4.05
CA GLU A 34 -12.17 -10.22 -2.72
C GLU A 34 -10.84 -10.93 -2.48
N GLN A 35 -10.40 -11.73 -3.45
CA GLN A 35 -9.11 -12.41 -3.37
C GLN A 35 -7.94 -11.42 -3.33
N LEU A 36 -8.01 -10.37 -4.13
CA LEU A 36 -7.00 -9.33 -4.17
C LEU A 36 -6.88 -8.61 -2.82
N ARG A 37 -8.01 -8.40 -2.15
CA ARG A 37 -8.07 -7.73 -0.85
C ARG A 37 -7.79 -8.65 0.34
N SER A 38 -7.58 -9.93 0.13
CA SER A 38 -7.34 -10.87 1.22
C SER A 38 -5.98 -10.68 1.90
N ASN A 39 -5.06 -10.00 1.23
CA ASN A 39 -3.72 -9.74 1.77
C ASN A 39 -3.27 -8.34 1.36
N CYS A 40 -3.82 -7.34 2.04
CA CYS A 40 -3.48 -5.94 1.78
C CYS A 40 -2.16 -5.57 2.46
N SER A 41 -1.46 -4.61 1.88
CA SER A 41 -0.30 -4.01 2.52
C SER A 41 -0.74 -3.08 3.65
N VAL A 42 0.03 -3.07 4.72
CA VAL A 42 -0.20 -2.20 5.88
C VAL A 42 1.00 -1.27 6.02
N PHE A 43 0.73 0.01 6.11
CA PHE A 43 1.77 1.03 6.29
C PHE A 43 1.64 1.63 7.67
N LEU A 44 2.76 1.81 8.35
CA LEU A 44 2.80 2.51 9.62
C LEU A 44 3.09 3.98 9.35
N VAL A 45 2.29 4.85 9.94
CA VAL A 45 2.43 6.30 9.80
C VAL A 45 2.54 6.93 11.18
N PRO A 46 3.09 8.15 11.30
CA PRO A 46 3.10 8.83 12.58
C PRO A 46 1.67 9.00 13.12
N GLU A 47 1.54 9.10 14.42
CA GLU A 47 0.25 9.39 15.04
C GLU A 47 -0.18 10.82 14.73
N PHE A 48 -1.43 10.98 14.33
CA PHE A 48 -2.05 12.29 14.07
C PHE A 48 -3.39 12.35 14.80
N ASP A 49 -3.82 13.56 15.14
CA ASP A 49 -5.10 13.76 15.82
C ASP A 49 -6.29 13.62 14.88
N GLU A 50 -6.09 13.95 13.58
CA GLU A 50 -7.17 13.95 12.60
C GLU A 50 -6.87 13.02 11.43
N ALA A 51 -7.91 12.34 10.93
CA ALA A 51 -7.78 11.45 9.79
C ALA A 51 -7.30 12.19 8.53
N GLU A 52 -7.69 13.46 8.36
CA GLU A 52 -7.25 14.29 7.24
C GLU A 52 -5.73 14.45 7.21
N ASP A 53 -5.10 14.49 8.37
CA ASP A 53 -3.62 14.61 8.45
C ASP A 53 -2.94 13.35 7.97
N ILE A 54 -3.55 12.19 8.21
CA ILE A 54 -3.03 10.92 7.69
C ILE A 54 -3.17 10.88 6.17
N VAL A 55 -4.31 11.30 5.64
CA VAL A 55 -4.51 11.37 4.18
C VAL A 55 -3.45 12.29 3.54
N ALA A 56 -3.22 13.46 4.14
CA ALA A 56 -2.19 14.40 3.66
C ALA A 56 -0.80 13.78 3.69
N TYR A 57 -0.49 13.02 4.73
CA TYR A 57 0.78 12.31 4.86
C TYR A 57 0.96 11.29 3.73
N ILE A 58 -0.10 10.54 3.41
CA ILE A 58 -0.10 9.58 2.30
C ILE A 58 0.04 10.30 0.97
N ASP A 59 -0.69 11.41 0.78
CA ASP A 59 -0.61 12.21 -0.47
C ASP A 59 0.82 12.66 -0.76
N GLU A 60 1.56 13.07 0.27
CA GLU A 60 2.94 13.50 0.11
C GLU A 60 3.90 12.37 -0.27
N ARG A 61 3.50 11.12 0.00
CA ARG A 61 4.34 9.93 -0.18
C ARG A 61 3.74 8.92 -1.16
N TYR A 62 2.69 9.31 -1.86
CA TYR A 62 1.94 8.38 -2.70
C TYR A 62 2.82 7.69 -3.75
N GLN A 63 3.81 8.38 -4.28
CA GLN A 63 4.64 7.84 -5.35
C GLN A 63 5.41 6.61 -4.90
N GLN A 64 6.07 6.68 -3.75
CA GLN A 64 6.82 5.52 -3.24
C GLN A 64 5.88 4.38 -2.84
N ILE A 65 4.69 4.70 -2.32
CA ILE A 65 3.69 3.69 -1.98
C ILE A 65 3.19 3.00 -3.25
N PHE A 66 2.86 3.79 -4.26
CA PHE A 66 2.36 3.30 -5.55
C PHE A 66 3.40 2.38 -6.21
N GLU A 67 4.63 2.83 -6.27
CA GLU A 67 5.72 2.05 -6.85
C GLU A 67 5.95 0.74 -6.10
N ALA A 68 5.93 0.77 -4.77
CA ALA A 68 6.12 -0.42 -3.96
C ALA A 68 5.00 -1.44 -4.19
N GLU A 69 3.75 -0.98 -4.29
CA GLU A 69 2.62 -1.86 -4.54
C GLU A 69 2.67 -2.47 -5.93
N VAL A 70 2.95 -1.67 -6.95
CA VAL A 70 3.04 -2.16 -8.33
C VAL A 70 4.22 -3.13 -8.46
N PHE A 71 5.37 -2.79 -7.86
CA PHE A 71 6.55 -3.65 -7.88
C PHE A 71 6.29 -5.02 -7.24
N SER A 72 5.44 -5.08 -6.22
CA SER A 72 5.10 -6.35 -5.58
C SER A 72 4.38 -7.32 -6.52
N TRP A 73 3.71 -6.81 -7.56
CA TRP A 73 3.02 -7.60 -8.57
C TRP A 73 3.85 -7.77 -9.84
N TYR A 74 4.52 -6.70 -10.27
CA TYR A 74 5.27 -6.67 -11.54
C TYR A 74 6.61 -5.99 -11.30
N THR A 75 7.68 -6.77 -11.36
CA THR A 75 9.04 -6.24 -11.20
C THR A 75 9.54 -5.52 -12.45
N ASP A 76 8.92 -5.80 -13.61
CA ASP A 76 9.26 -5.17 -14.88
C ASP A 76 8.53 -3.83 -15.00
N GLU A 77 9.27 -2.73 -14.94
CA GLU A 77 8.71 -1.38 -14.99
C GLU A 77 7.95 -1.10 -16.30
N SER A 78 8.27 -1.83 -17.37
CA SER A 78 7.56 -1.65 -18.64
C SER A 78 6.08 -2.07 -18.54
N MET A 79 5.74 -2.89 -17.52
CA MET A 79 4.37 -3.33 -17.27
C MET A 79 3.61 -2.38 -16.33
N TRP A 80 4.28 -1.42 -15.75
CA TRP A 80 3.66 -0.51 -14.78
C TRP A 80 2.62 0.41 -15.44
N PRO A 81 1.68 0.95 -14.65
CA PRO A 81 0.73 1.91 -15.20
C PRO A 81 1.45 3.10 -15.84
N LYS A 82 0.97 3.55 -16.98
CA LYS A 82 1.54 4.73 -17.65
C LYS A 82 1.23 6.00 -16.88
N ASP A 83 0.09 6.04 -16.21
CA ASP A 83 -0.32 7.14 -15.35
C ASP A 83 -0.09 6.75 -13.90
N MET A 84 0.97 7.28 -13.30
CA MET A 84 1.33 7.08 -11.89
C MET A 84 1.13 8.39 -11.12
N SER A 85 0.09 9.14 -11.47
CA SER A 85 -0.27 10.39 -10.79
C SER A 85 -0.97 10.13 -9.46
N LEU A 86 -1.08 11.18 -8.65
CA LEU A 86 -1.84 11.12 -7.40
C LEU A 86 -3.31 10.74 -7.66
N LYS A 87 -3.88 11.28 -8.74
CA LYS A 87 -5.25 10.95 -9.12
C LYS A 87 -5.39 9.45 -9.40
N ALA A 88 -4.47 8.88 -10.18
CA ALA A 88 -4.47 7.44 -10.49
C ALA A 88 -4.30 6.61 -9.22
N PHE A 89 -3.43 7.05 -8.30
CA PHE A 89 -3.24 6.38 -7.03
C PHE A 89 -4.56 6.21 -6.27
N TRP A 90 -5.34 7.30 -6.15
CA TRP A 90 -6.61 7.24 -5.44
C TRP A 90 -7.74 6.55 -6.22
N GLU A 91 -7.57 6.37 -7.51
CA GLU A 91 -8.48 5.51 -8.30
C GLU A 91 -8.18 4.03 -8.07
N PHE A 92 -6.91 3.70 -7.85
CA PHE A 92 -6.44 2.31 -7.69
C PHE A 92 -6.57 1.81 -6.26
N PHE A 93 -6.56 2.71 -5.27
CA PHE A 93 -6.53 2.32 -3.87
C PHE A 93 -7.48 3.13 -3.01
N ASP A 94 -8.04 2.43 -2.01
CA ASP A 94 -8.70 3.05 -0.86
C ASP A 94 -7.80 2.79 0.35
N ILE A 95 -7.98 3.56 1.40
CA ILE A 95 -7.27 3.32 2.65
C ILE A 95 -8.24 3.07 3.79
N GLU A 96 -7.78 2.30 4.76
CA GLU A 96 -8.49 2.05 6.00
C GLU A 96 -7.53 2.37 7.14
N ILE A 97 -7.93 3.26 8.02
CA ILE A 97 -7.06 3.78 9.08
C ILE A 97 -7.42 3.13 10.41
N HIS A 98 -6.40 2.65 11.12
CA HIS A 98 -6.56 2.11 12.48
C HIS A 98 -5.52 2.75 13.39
N GLU A 99 -6.00 3.36 14.46
CA GLU A 99 -5.13 4.15 15.35
C GLU A 99 -4.43 3.32 16.40
N SER A 100 -4.99 2.16 16.78
CA SER A 100 -4.41 1.32 17.84
C SER A 100 -3.58 0.20 17.22
N VAL A 101 -2.28 0.27 17.42
CA VAL A 101 -1.33 -0.72 16.90
C VAL A 101 -0.59 -1.33 18.10
N PHE A 102 -0.61 -2.65 18.18
CA PHE A 102 0.03 -3.39 19.26
C PHE A 102 1.02 -4.40 18.69
N ASP A 103 2.13 -4.59 19.38
CA ASP A 103 3.08 -5.64 19.08
C ASP A 103 2.96 -6.72 20.16
N LEU A 104 2.62 -7.92 19.74
CA LEU A 104 2.49 -9.08 20.65
C LEU A 104 3.78 -9.87 20.78
N ALA A 105 4.75 -9.65 19.90
CA ALA A 105 5.99 -10.40 19.92
C ALA A 105 6.90 -9.94 21.04
N ASP A 106 7.71 -10.85 21.56
CA ASP A 106 8.68 -10.55 22.61
C ASP A 106 10.02 -10.09 22.04
N THR A 107 10.18 -10.16 20.72
CA THR A 107 11.41 -9.74 20.03
C THR A 107 11.21 -8.36 19.41
N GLU A 108 12.31 -7.63 19.23
CA GLU A 108 12.26 -6.33 18.59
C GLU A 108 11.85 -6.45 17.13
N ILE A 109 11.08 -5.45 16.65
CA ILE A 109 10.72 -5.36 15.24
C ILE A 109 11.99 -5.11 14.45
N GLN A 110 12.19 -5.92 13.40
CA GLN A 110 13.29 -5.72 12.45
C GLN A 110 12.78 -4.88 11.29
N ILE A 111 13.54 -3.87 10.90
CA ILE A 111 13.19 -3.00 9.79
C ILE A 111 14.30 -3.03 8.75
N ASP A 112 13.91 -3.18 7.49
CA ASP A 112 14.82 -3.20 6.35
C ASP A 112 14.29 -2.27 5.26
N PRO A 113 15.15 -1.59 4.50
CA PRO A 113 14.68 -0.75 3.41
C PRO A 113 14.03 -1.61 2.33
N VAL A 114 12.95 -1.09 1.73
CA VAL A 114 12.20 -1.80 0.68
C VAL A 114 13.07 -2.01 -0.56
N PHE A 115 13.85 -0.96 -0.91
CA PHE A 115 14.80 -1.03 -2.01
C PHE A 115 16.18 -0.64 -1.48
N ASP A 116 17.21 -1.45 -1.78
CA ASP A 116 18.57 -1.27 -1.27
C ASP A 116 19.17 0.06 -1.67
N ASN A 117 18.81 0.59 -2.83
CA ASN A 117 19.37 1.82 -3.38
C ASN A 117 18.51 3.06 -3.12
N MET A 118 17.53 2.96 -2.26
CA MET A 118 16.69 4.11 -1.88
C MET A 118 17.27 4.89 -0.71
N MET A 119 18.41 4.51 -0.27
CA MET A 119 19.06 5.10 0.89
C MET A 119 19.96 6.25 0.52
#